data_8944073e4df0a3a92a3020bc09d5052f
#
_entry.id   8944073e4df0a3a92a3020bc09d5052f
#
_cell.length_a   1.000
_cell.length_b   1.000
_cell.length_c   1.000
_cell.angle_alpha   90.00
_cell.angle_beta   90.00
_cell.angle_gamma   90.00
#
_symmetry.space_group_name_H-M   'P 1'
#
loop_
_entity.id
_entity.type
_entity.pdbx_description
1 polymer ?
#
loop_
_entity_poly.entity_id
_entity_poly.type
_entity_poly.pdbx_seq_one_letter_code
_entity_poly.pdbx_strand_id
1 'polypeptide(L)'
;MKRFLALAFAVVVMSVGMGCAAERAPKVGDRYIDVELKDADGNKVAISDLLAEGKWVLVDFWATWCGPCRQEIPHLKAAYAKFADKGFEIYGISLCGPGREETWKSFVESQGMTWVNVWGYVGRESLAATDYAVEFIPTNFLISPSGEIVATQLRGEEIEKVLFE
;
A
#
# COMPACT_ATOMS: atom_id res chain seq x y z
N MET A 1 -23.96 -17.04 -68.58
CA MET A 1 -23.74 -15.80 -67.82
C MET A 1 -23.83 -16.13 -66.30
N LYS A 2 -22.69 -16.34 -65.66
CA LYS A 2 -22.63 -16.67 -64.20
C LYS A 2 -22.18 -15.40 -63.46
N ARG A 3 -23.09 -14.85 -62.64
CA ARG A 3 -22.78 -13.69 -61.76
C ARG A 3 -22.11 -14.19 -60.49
N PHE A 4 -20.83 -13.87 -60.33
CA PHE A 4 -20.13 -14.06 -59.05
C PHE A 4 -20.48 -12.91 -58.15
N LEU A 5 -21.12 -13.23 -57.01
CA LEU A 5 -21.40 -12.31 -55.92
C LEU A 5 -20.20 -12.34 -54.95
N ALA A 6 -19.40 -11.29 -54.96
CA ALA A 6 -18.29 -11.15 -54.04
C ALA A 6 -18.81 -10.61 -52.68
N LEU A 7 -18.79 -11.46 -51.65
CA LEU A 7 -19.01 -11.01 -50.28
C LEU A 7 -17.71 -10.36 -49.75
N ALA A 8 -17.77 -9.06 -49.54
CA ALA A 8 -16.71 -8.34 -48.84
C ALA A 8 -16.88 -8.54 -47.33
N PHE A 9 -15.98 -9.30 -46.73
CA PHE A 9 -15.84 -9.38 -45.27
C PHE A 9 -15.15 -8.12 -44.79
N ALA A 10 -15.89 -7.21 -44.13
CA ALA A 10 -15.31 -6.09 -43.41
C ALA A 10 -14.75 -6.59 -42.06
N VAL A 11 -13.43 -6.70 -41.99
CA VAL A 11 -12.72 -6.94 -40.71
C VAL A 11 -12.73 -5.63 -39.92
N VAL A 12 -13.60 -5.55 -38.93
CA VAL A 12 -13.56 -4.48 -37.90
C VAL A 12 -12.41 -4.78 -36.96
N VAL A 13 -11.26 -4.15 -37.19
CA VAL A 13 -10.15 -4.15 -36.23
C VAL A 13 -10.56 -3.22 -35.09
N MET A 14 -11.07 -3.79 -34.00
CA MET A 14 -11.17 -3.07 -32.72
C MET A 14 -9.74 -2.83 -32.22
N SER A 15 -9.23 -1.63 -32.43
CA SER A 15 -8.03 -1.15 -31.74
C SER A 15 -8.39 -0.97 -30.27
N VAL A 16 -8.02 -1.97 -29.44
CA VAL A 16 -7.96 -1.82 -27.99
C VAL A 16 -6.85 -0.79 -27.76
N GLY A 17 -7.23 0.45 -27.57
CA GLY A 17 -6.35 1.50 -27.12
C GLY A 17 -5.83 1.13 -25.72
N MET A 18 -4.61 0.60 -25.65
CA MET A 18 -3.83 0.50 -24.43
C MET A 18 -3.43 1.93 -24.08
N GLY A 19 -4.38 2.67 -23.47
CA GLY A 19 -4.10 3.94 -22.86
C GLY A 19 -3.13 3.68 -21.71
N CYS A 20 -1.89 4.16 -21.85
CA CYS A 20 -1.00 4.34 -20.73
C CYS A 20 -1.69 5.37 -19.82
N ALA A 21 -2.47 4.90 -18.83
CA ALA A 21 -2.94 5.76 -17.76
C ALA A 21 -1.66 6.23 -17.06
N ALA A 22 -1.38 7.52 -17.11
CA ALA A 22 -0.39 8.10 -16.21
C ALA A 22 -0.82 7.69 -14.79
N GLU A 23 0.00 6.88 -14.15
CA GLU A 23 -0.27 6.35 -12.81
C GLU A 23 -0.34 7.53 -11.85
N ARG A 24 -1.56 7.93 -11.54
CA ARG A 24 -1.82 8.93 -10.50
C ARG A 24 -1.86 8.24 -9.15
N ALA A 25 -1.44 8.95 -8.11
CA ALA A 25 -1.59 8.48 -6.75
C ALA A 25 -3.04 8.02 -6.48
N PRO A 26 -3.23 6.86 -5.84
CA PRO A 26 -4.54 6.41 -5.41
C PRO A 26 -5.17 7.45 -4.46
N LYS A 27 -6.48 7.60 -4.51
CA LYS A 27 -7.24 8.56 -3.70
C LYS A 27 -8.41 7.89 -2.99
N VAL A 28 -9.04 8.61 -2.09
CA VAL A 28 -10.28 8.17 -1.42
C VAL A 28 -11.33 7.80 -2.47
N GLY A 29 -11.94 6.62 -2.29
CA GLY A 29 -12.89 5.99 -3.19
C GLY A 29 -12.27 5.06 -4.24
N ASP A 30 -10.95 5.08 -4.44
CA ASP A 30 -10.28 4.12 -5.30
C ASP A 30 -10.11 2.76 -4.56
N ARG A 31 -9.94 1.68 -5.32
CA ARG A 31 -9.50 0.40 -4.73
C ARG A 31 -8.02 0.46 -4.41
N TYR A 32 -7.64 -0.26 -3.35
CA TYR A 32 -6.24 -0.44 -2.99
C TYR A 32 -5.45 -1.14 -4.11
N ILE A 33 -4.15 -0.92 -4.11
CA ILE A 33 -3.21 -1.66 -4.96
C ILE A 33 -2.58 -2.74 -4.09
N ASP A 34 -2.68 -4.01 -4.49
CA ASP A 34 -2.11 -5.10 -3.70
C ASP A 34 -0.59 -5.11 -3.80
N VAL A 35 0.04 -5.30 -2.66
CA VAL A 35 1.50 -5.34 -2.52
C VAL A 35 1.87 -6.51 -1.63
N GLU A 36 2.75 -7.40 -2.13
CA GLU A 36 3.35 -8.50 -1.37
C GLU A 36 4.84 -8.20 -1.14
N LEU A 37 5.23 -8.03 0.11
CA LEU A 37 6.60 -7.76 0.52
C LEU A 37 7.03 -8.70 1.65
N LYS A 38 8.34 -8.71 1.95
CA LYS A 38 8.90 -9.53 3.02
C LYS A 38 8.93 -8.76 4.34
N ASP A 39 8.50 -9.43 5.41
CA ASP A 39 8.67 -8.96 6.78
C ASP A 39 10.13 -9.11 7.29
N ALA A 40 10.37 -8.78 8.55
CA ALA A 40 11.69 -8.86 9.16
C ALA A 40 12.22 -10.30 9.25
N ASP A 41 11.34 -11.29 9.28
CA ASP A 41 11.68 -12.72 9.34
C ASP A 41 11.82 -13.36 7.95
N GLY A 42 11.52 -12.59 6.90
CA GLY A 42 11.59 -13.03 5.50
C GLY A 42 10.32 -13.69 4.98
N ASN A 43 9.24 -13.71 5.75
CA ASN A 43 7.94 -14.19 5.30
C ASN A 43 7.32 -13.18 4.34
N LYS A 44 6.62 -13.68 3.34
CA LYS A 44 5.83 -12.84 2.44
C LYS A 44 4.49 -12.50 3.08
N VAL A 45 4.15 -11.23 3.06
CA VAL A 45 2.86 -10.72 3.55
C VAL A 45 2.27 -9.82 2.47
N ALA A 46 1.04 -10.07 2.07
CA ALA A 46 0.31 -9.23 1.14
C ALA A 46 -0.76 -8.39 1.87
N ILE A 47 -1.09 -7.22 1.33
CA ILE A 47 -2.21 -6.42 1.83
C ILE A 47 -3.51 -7.21 1.72
N SER A 48 -3.68 -7.97 0.62
CA SER A 48 -4.84 -8.83 0.39
C SER A 48 -5.03 -9.90 1.46
N ASP A 49 -3.95 -10.43 2.06
CA ASP A 49 -4.04 -11.42 3.14
C ASP A 49 -4.73 -10.82 4.38
N LEU A 50 -4.34 -9.59 4.74
CA LEU A 50 -4.89 -8.86 5.88
C LEU A 50 -6.37 -8.48 5.65
N LEU A 51 -6.70 -8.05 4.45
CA LEU A 51 -8.09 -7.73 4.07
C LEU A 51 -8.98 -8.98 4.05
N ALA A 52 -8.45 -10.13 3.64
CA ALA A 52 -9.19 -11.41 3.68
C ALA A 52 -9.56 -11.84 5.11
N GLU A 53 -8.80 -11.39 6.11
CA GLU A 53 -9.14 -11.55 7.53
C GLU A 53 -10.21 -10.56 8.02
N GLY A 54 -10.72 -9.68 7.15
CA GLY A 54 -11.71 -8.67 7.49
C GLY A 54 -11.13 -7.44 8.20
N LYS A 55 -9.83 -7.21 8.09
CA LYS A 55 -9.15 -6.11 8.77
C LYS A 55 -9.26 -4.79 8.02
N TRP A 56 -9.27 -3.70 8.77
CA TRP A 56 -8.90 -2.38 8.31
C TRP A 56 -7.38 -2.28 8.22
N VAL A 57 -6.84 -1.83 7.11
CA VAL A 57 -5.38 -1.79 6.91
C VAL A 57 -4.90 -0.37 6.65
N LEU A 58 -4.02 0.13 7.50
CA LEU A 58 -3.29 1.37 7.27
C LEU A 58 -1.97 1.03 6.56
N VAL A 59 -1.89 1.28 5.26
CA VAL A 59 -0.64 1.19 4.50
C VAL A 59 0.15 2.47 4.77
N ASP A 60 1.30 2.35 5.44
CA ASP A 60 2.13 3.48 5.85
C ASP A 60 3.53 3.39 5.24
N PHE A 61 3.91 4.38 4.44
CA PHE A 61 5.23 4.51 3.83
C PHE A 61 6.11 5.39 4.72
N TRP A 62 7.21 4.83 5.20
CA TRP A 62 8.07 5.47 6.19
C TRP A 62 9.55 5.09 6.02
N ALA A 63 10.44 5.72 6.79
CA ALA A 63 11.84 5.31 6.87
C ALA A 63 12.46 5.68 8.23
N THR A 64 13.49 4.95 8.64
CA THR A 64 14.20 5.17 9.91
C THR A 64 14.88 6.54 9.99
N TRP A 65 15.31 7.09 8.85
CA TRP A 65 15.95 8.41 8.74
C TRP A 65 14.94 9.57 8.61
N CYS A 66 13.65 9.27 8.43
CA CYS A 66 12.60 10.26 8.28
C CYS A 66 12.16 10.80 9.66
N GLY A 67 12.55 12.04 9.97
CA GLY A 67 12.19 12.69 11.23
C GLY A 67 10.68 12.77 11.48
N PRO A 68 9.87 13.31 10.53
CA PRO A 68 8.41 13.35 10.68
C PRO A 68 7.78 11.95 10.84
N CYS A 69 8.28 10.92 10.11
CA CYS A 69 7.78 9.56 10.27
C CYS A 69 7.99 9.04 11.71
N ARG A 70 9.13 9.34 12.30
CA ARG A 70 9.44 8.95 13.68
C ARG A 70 8.54 9.62 14.72
N GLN A 71 8.06 10.84 14.43
CA GLN A 71 7.11 11.56 15.27
C GLN A 71 5.71 10.94 15.23
N GLU A 72 5.34 10.25 14.15
CA GLU A 72 4.07 9.54 14.04
C GLU A 72 4.07 8.18 14.79
N ILE A 73 5.23 7.56 15.04
CA ILE A 73 5.31 6.24 15.70
C ILE A 73 4.50 6.17 17.02
N PRO A 74 4.58 7.14 17.94
CA PRO A 74 3.77 7.11 19.16
C PRO A 74 2.25 7.08 18.89
N HIS A 75 1.77 7.81 17.89
CA HIS A 75 0.36 7.84 17.50
C HIS A 75 -0.06 6.52 16.84
N LEU A 76 0.77 5.96 15.96
CA LEU A 76 0.56 4.63 15.38
C LEU A 76 0.48 3.55 16.47
N LYS A 77 1.37 3.60 17.47
CA LYS A 77 1.35 2.68 18.62
C LYS A 77 0.07 2.80 19.44
N ALA A 78 -0.38 4.02 19.69
CA ALA A 78 -1.62 4.28 20.45
C ALA A 78 -2.84 3.73 19.68
N ALA A 79 -2.95 4.02 18.40
CA ALA A 79 -4.01 3.50 17.55
C ALA A 79 -3.97 1.97 17.47
N TYR A 80 -2.79 1.38 17.27
CA TYR A 80 -2.62 -0.07 17.19
C TYR A 80 -3.00 -0.75 18.50
N ALA A 81 -2.52 -0.26 19.64
CA ALA A 81 -2.86 -0.81 20.95
C ALA A 81 -4.38 -0.76 21.26
N LYS A 82 -5.08 0.24 20.71
CA LYS A 82 -6.52 0.43 20.96
C LYS A 82 -7.41 -0.38 20.03
N PHE A 83 -6.93 -0.67 18.82
CA PHE A 83 -7.80 -1.14 17.74
C PHE A 83 -7.34 -2.44 17.06
N ALA A 84 -6.14 -2.97 17.34
CA ALA A 84 -5.69 -4.23 16.75
C ALA A 84 -6.67 -5.38 17.02
N ASP A 85 -7.13 -5.52 18.27
CA ASP A 85 -8.12 -6.54 18.67
C ASP A 85 -9.52 -6.31 18.05
N LYS A 86 -9.72 -5.16 17.43
CA LYS A 86 -10.97 -4.78 16.75
C LYS A 86 -10.87 -4.90 15.23
N GLY A 87 -9.81 -5.55 14.74
CA GLY A 87 -9.61 -5.77 13.31
C GLY A 87 -8.90 -4.61 12.60
N PHE A 88 -8.03 -3.87 13.29
CA PHE A 88 -7.14 -2.89 12.67
C PHE A 88 -5.71 -3.44 12.55
N GLU A 89 -5.10 -3.23 11.40
CA GLU A 89 -3.71 -3.59 11.15
C GLU A 89 -2.96 -2.42 10.49
N ILE A 90 -1.67 -2.34 10.73
CA ILE A 90 -0.78 -1.42 10.05
C ILE A 90 0.17 -2.24 9.18
N TYR A 91 0.24 -1.90 7.89
CA TYR A 91 1.18 -2.46 6.92
C TYR A 91 2.26 -1.41 6.64
N GLY A 92 3.30 -1.40 7.46
CA GLY A 92 4.38 -0.42 7.42
C GLY A 92 5.44 -0.76 6.38
N ILE A 93 5.48 -0.04 5.27
CA ILE A 93 6.43 -0.23 4.16
C ILE A 93 7.66 0.65 4.37
N SER A 94 8.80 0.02 4.63
CA SER A 94 10.06 0.73 4.87
C SER A 94 10.73 1.19 3.58
N LEU A 95 10.97 2.48 3.43
CA LEU A 95 11.74 3.10 2.34
C LEU A 95 13.16 3.51 2.78
N CYS A 96 13.80 2.69 3.61
CA CYS A 96 15.15 2.98 4.14
C CYS A 96 16.27 2.92 3.10
N GLY A 97 16.03 2.30 1.96
CA GLY A 97 17.00 2.14 0.87
C GLY A 97 17.78 0.82 0.93
N PRO A 98 18.25 0.34 -0.23
CA PRO A 98 18.99 -0.92 -0.32
C PRO A 98 20.21 -0.98 0.60
N GLY A 99 20.45 -2.14 1.21
CA GLY A 99 21.57 -2.37 2.13
C GLY A 99 21.37 -1.84 3.55
N ARG A 100 20.15 -1.40 3.89
CA ARG A 100 19.79 -0.92 5.22
C ARG A 100 18.79 -1.81 5.96
N GLU A 101 18.63 -3.04 5.52
CA GLU A 101 17.67 -4.00 6.09
C GLU A 101 17.92 -4.26 7.58
N GLU A 102 19.17 -4.49 7.97
CA GLU A 102 19.52 -4.74 9.38
C GLU A 102 19.29 -3.50 10.26
N THR A 103 19.58 -2.30 9.73
CA THR A 103 19.28 -1.04 10.44
C THR A 103 17.78 -0.87 10.65
N TRP A 104 16.98 -1.19 9.64
CA TRP A 104 15.53 -1.16 9.72
C TRP A 104 14.99 -2.16 10.74
N LYS A 105 15.42 -3.43 10.68
CA LYS A 105 14.99 -4.47 11.64
C LYS A 105 15.29 -4.06 13.08
N SER A 106 16.53 -3.65 13.34
CA SER A 106 16.92 -3.19 14.68
C SER A 106 16.12 -1.98 15.15
N PHE A 107 15.76 -1.07 14.24
CA PHE A 107 14.94 0.08 14.57
C PHE A 107 13.51 -0.33 14.91
N VAL A 108 12.85 -1.18 14.09
CA VAL A 108 11.50 -1.71 14.33
C VAL A 108 11.43 -2.37 15.71
N GLU A 109 12.40 -3.22 16.04
CA GLU A 109 12.50 -3.90 17.33
C GLU A 109 12.68 -2.90 18.48
N SER A 110 13.65 -2.00 18.36
CA SER A 110 13.96 -1.01 19.41
C SER A 110 12.81 -0.04 19.70
N GLN A 111 11.99 0.25 18.70
CA GLN A 111 10.79 1.09 18.83
C GLN A 111 9.56 0.31 19.28
N GLY A 112 9.62 -1.03 19.34
CA GLY A 112 8.48 -1.88 19.68
C GLY A 112 7.33 -1.70 18.70
N MET A 113 7.62 -1.68 17.40
CA MET A 113 6.64 -1.61 16.33
C MET A 113 6.12 -3.03 16.03
N THR A 114 5.05 -3.43 16.73
CA THR A 114 4.57 -4.82 16.76
C THR A 114 3.57 -5.17 15.65
N TRP A 115 3.20 -4.22 14.82
CA TRP A 115 2.38 -4.43 13.62
C TRP A 115 3.20 -5.00 12.45
N VAL A 116 2.56 -5.29 11.33
CA VAL A 116 3.23 -5.79 10.13
C VAL A 116 4.19 -4.74 9.58
N ASN A 117 5.48 -5.01 9.67
CA ASN A 117 6.53 -4.19 9.11
C ASN A 117 7.21 -4.94 7.97
N VAL A 118 7.24 -4.35 6.77
CA VAL A 118 7.78 -4.99 5.57
C VAL A 118 8.87 -4.14 4.93
N TRP A 119 9.78 -4.84 4.23
CA TRP A 119 10.85 -4.21 3.49
C TRP A 119 10.37 -3.75 2.12
N GLY A 120 10.41 -2.44 1.87
CA GLY A 120 9.83 -1.81 0.68
C GLY A 120 10.64 -1.95 -0.61
N TYR A 121 11.77 -2.68 -0.61
CA TYR A 121 12.62 -2.81 -1.77
C TYR A 121 12.72 -4.25 -2.28
N VAL A 122 12.66 -4.40 -3.62
CA VAL A 122 13.04 -5.62 -4.32
C VAL A 122 14.27 -5.27 -5.16
N GLY A 123 15.43 -5.76 -4.75
CA GLY A 123 16.70 -5.31 -5.32
C GLY A 123 16.98 -3.84 -4.99
N ARG A 124 16.91 -2.95 -5.98
CA ARG A 124 17.17 -1.50 -5.82
C ARG A 124 15.93 -0.64 -6.02
N GLU A 125 14.79 -1.24 -6.29
CA GLU A 125 13.55 -0.55 -6.64
C GLU A 125 12.48 -0.77 -5.57
N SER A 126 11.65 0.23 -5.33
CA SER A 126 10.44 0.12 -4.53
C SER A 126 9.22 0.23 -5.45
N LEU A 127 8.75 -0.92 -5.92
CA LEU A 127 7.56 -0.98 -6.77
C LEU A 127 6.34 -0.45 -6.02
N ALA A 128 6.19 -0.82 -4.74
CA ALA A 128 5.09 -0.32 -3.91
C ALA A 128 5.04 1.22 -3.85
N ALA A 129 6.18 1.88 -3.69
CA ALA A 129 6.22 3.34 -3.68
C ALA A 129 5.89 3.93 -5.06
N THR A 130 6.26 3.25 -6.14
CA THR A 130 5.91 3.63 -7.51
C THR A 130 4.42 3.46 -7.76
N ASP A 131 3.86 2.30 -7.43
CA ASP A 131 2.44 1.96 -7.64
C ASP A 131 1.51 2.91 -6.88
N TYR A 132 1.89 3.27 -5.65
CA TYR A 132 1.15 4.24 -4.83
C TYR A 132 1.54 5.70 -5.12
N ALA A 133 2.40 5.96 -6.10
CA ALA A 133 2.92 7.27 -6.49
C ALA A 133 3.39 8.09 -5.27
N VAL A 134 4.20 7.47 -4.41
CA VAL A 134 4.71 8.08 -3.17
C VAL A 134 5.86 9.04 -3.49
N GLU A 135 5.60 10.33 -3.43
CA GLU A 135 6.57 11.39 -3.69
C GLU A 135 7.31 11.85 -2.42
N PHE A 136 6.70 11.67 -1.25
CA PHE A 136 7.25 12.06 0.05
C PHE A 136 6.78 11.12 1.15
N ILE A 137 7.45 11.14 2.29
CA ILE A 137 7.09 10.38 3.49
C ILE A 137 7.07 11.29 4.73
N PRO A 138 6.19 11.00 5.71
CA PRO A 138 5.24 9.88 5.77
C PRO A 138 4.08 10.09 4.81
N THR A 139 3.65 9.00 4.15
CA THR A 139 2.45 8.94 3.33
C THR A 139 1.70 7.68 3.68
N ASN A 140 0.39 7.78 3.89
CA ASN A 140 -0.42 6.61 4.23
C ASN A 140 -1.79 6.61 3.57
N PHE A 141 -2.38 5.40 3.52
CA PHE A 141 -3.67 5.10 2.93
C PHE A 141 -4.41 4.15 3.88
N LEU A 142 -5.58 4.55 4.37
CA LEU A 142 -6.44 3.67 5.16
C LEU A 142 -7.39 2.93 4.24
N ILE A 143 -7.36 1.61 4.31
CA ILE A 143 -8.12 0.69 3.47
C ILE A 143 -9.17 0.00 4.33
N SER A 144 -10.41 0.05 3.90
CA SER A 144 -11.51 -0.69 4.53
C SER A 144 -11.42 -2.20 4.24
N PRO A 145 -12.11 -3.07 5.01
CA PRO A 145 -12.16 -4.50 4.72
C PRO A 145 -12.69 -4.85 3.33
N SER A 146 -13.47 -3.95 2.70
CA SER A 146 -13.94 -4.12 1.31
C SER A 146 -12.86 -3.82 0.27
N GLY A 147 -11.70 -3.30 0.67
CA GLY A 147 -10.60 -2.92 -0.22
C GLY A 147 -10.73 -1.54 -0.84
N GLU A 148 -11.54 -0.66 -0.26
CA GLU A 148 -11.66 0.73 -0.65
C GLU A 148 -10.73 1.62 0.20
N ILE A 149 -10.04 2.56 -0.42
CA ILE A 149 -9.27 3.60 0.27
C ILE A 149 -10.26 4.63 0.82
N VAL A 150 -10.37 4.70 2.14
CA VAL A 150 -11.33 5.59 2.82
C VAL A 150 -10.72 6.88 3.34
N ALA A 151 -9.41 6.88 3.56
CA ALA A 151 -8.67 8.08 3.97
C ALA A 151 -7.21 8.00 3.52
N THR A 152 -6.57 9.16 3.39
CA THR A 152 -5.15 9.29 3.05
C THR A 152 -4.52 10.39 3.89
N GLN A 153 -3.19 10.35 4.05
CA GLN A 153 -2.41 11.39 4.71
C GLN A 153 -2.82 11.66 6.17
N LEU A 154 -3.32 10.64 6.87
CA LEU A 154 -3.69 10.73 8.28
C LEU A 154 -2.46 11.02 9.16
N ARG A 155 -2.64 11.87 10.18
CA ARG A 155 -1.60 12.26 11.12
C ARG A 155 -2.13 12.28 12.56
N GLY A 156 -1.25 11.90 13.48
CA GLY A 156 -1.54 12.01 14.90
C GLY A 156 -2.84 11.30 15.28
N GLU A 157 -3.70 12.03 15.98
CA GLU A 157 -4.99 11.50 16.47
C GLU A 157 -6.05 11.29 15.37
N GLU A 158 -5.83 11.78 14.15
CA GLU A 158 -6.77 11.57 13.04
C GLU A 158 -6.94 10.09 12.69
N ILE A 159 -5.87 9.28 12.89
CA ILE A 159 -5.90 7.83 12.66
C ILE A 159 -6.99 7.17 13.51
N GLU A 160 -7.07 7.56 14.80
CA GLU A 160 -8.08 7.01 15.70
C GLU A 160 -9.50 7.49 15.35
N LYS A 161 -9.65 8.74 14.93
CA LYS A 161 -10.96 9.33 14.61
C LYS A 161 -11.62 8.67 13.41
N VAL A 162 -10.85 8.38 12.37
CA VAL A 162 -11.39 7.81 11.12
C VAL A 162 -11.73 6.32 11.25
N LEU A 163 -11.06 5.59 12.14
CA LEU A 163 -11.27 4.15 12.27
C LEU A 163 -12.64 3.77 12.85
N PHE A 164 -13.29 4.66 13.63
CA PHE A 164 -14.46 4.29 14.45
C PHE A 164 -15.52 5.41 14.60
N GLU A 165 -15.56 6.36 13.68
CA GLU A 165 -16.75 7.18 13.46
C GLU A 165 -17.65 6.53 12.40
#